data_3810223207d246f95599e249bf8325d5
#
_entry.id   3810223207d246f95599e249bf8325d5
#
_cell.length_a   1.000
_cell.length_b   1.000
_cell.length_c   1.000
_cell.angle_alpha   90.00
_cell.angle_beta   90.00
_cell.angle_gamma   90.00
#
_symmetry.space_group_name_H-M   'P 1'
#
loop_
_entity.id
_entity.type
_entity.pdbx_description
1 polymer ?
#
loop_
_entity_poly.entity_id
_entity_poly.type
_entity_poly.pdbx_seq_one_letter_code
_entity_poly.pdbx_strand_id
1 'polypeptide(L)'
;MPARLISNSIPNLLNGVSQQPDTVKLPNQASVQENGLSDIISGLGKRPPTEHIAKLNTDTLTNSKVHIINRDSAEQYVVLVNNQSIKVYDLVGNAKTVVVPDGVSYLTSSAPQDDFNLVTVADYTFIVNKTKVTAKSGSTATARPDEAIFYVKNGQYKTTYEIIIDGSSVASYQTLDNSSSGNSSSITTDNIATELYNDLNSNLSGYSVTRDGSIIHVSKTSGTFTASVSDGIGGDGLIMVKDKTNSFADLPYKGVTGFVTEIVGDGGTEYDNYFVYWDGNAWVETVKDGLDNSFDASTMPHLLIR
;
A
#
# COMPACT_ATOMS: atom_id res chain seq x y z
N MET A 1 -55.88 52.80 43.22
CA MET A 1 -55.50 53.18 41.83
C MET A 1 -55.71 52.00 40.95
N PRO A 2 -56.42 52.05 39.83
CA PRO A 2 -56.51 50.91 38.92
C PRO A 2 -55.18 50.66 38.30
N ALA A 3 -54.79 49.40 38.28
CA ALA A 3 -53.52 48.92 37.62
C ALA A 3 -53.56 49.31 36.12
N ARG A 4 -52.58 50.05 35.68
CA ARG A 4 -52.46 50.49 34.30
C ARG A 4 -52.10 49.25 33.43
N LEU A 5 -52.98 48.91 32.51
CA LEU A 5 -52.70 47.86 31.54
C LEU A 5 -51.53 48.31 30.68
N ILE A 6 -50.44 47.56 30.70
CA ILE A 6 -49.31 47.74 29.78
C ILE A 6 -49.57 46.81 28.59
N SER A 7 -49.82 47.36 27.41
CA SER A 7 -49.99 46.65 26.18
C SER A 7 -48.63 46.60 25.45
N ASN A 8 -48.11 45.44 25.20
CA ASN A 8 -46.90 45.22 24.38
C ASN A 8 -47.30 44.57 23.07
N SER A 9 -46.97 45.18 21.96
CA SER A 9 -47.19 44.61 20.64
C SER A 9 -45.94 43.82 20.24
N ILE A 10 -46.12 42.54 19.95
CA ILE A 10 -45.05 41.71 19.38
C ILE A 10 -45.13 41.88 17.87
N PRO A 11 -44.14 42.52 17.24
CA PRO A 11 -44.10 42.65 15.79
C PRO A 11 -43.86 41.28 15.14
N ASN A 12 -44.06 41.24 13.83
CA ASN A 12 -43.85 40.03 13.02
C ASN A 12 -42.46 39.44 13.27
N LEU A 13 -42.35 38.16 13.70
CA LEU A 13 -41.10 37.47 14.05
C LEU A 13 -40.35 37.01 12.79
N LEU A 14 -39.92 37.96 11.97
CA LEU A 14 -39.28 37.72 10.66
C LEU A 14 -37.76 37.47 10.74
N ASN A 15 -37.14 37.98 11.82
CA ASN A 15 -35.67 37.97 11.90
C ASN A 15 -35.09 36.71 12.57
N GLY A 16 -35.89 35.63 12.64
CA GLY A 16 -35.45 34.32 13.08
C GLY A 16 -35.06 34.26 14.57
N VAL A 17 -34.12 33.39 14.90
CA VAL A 17 -33.63 33.17 16.27
C VAL A 17 -32.35 33.95 16.49
N SER A 18 -32.29 34.69 17.61
CA SER A 18 -31.08 35.40 18.04
C SER A 18 -30.52 34.78 19.31
N GLN A 19 -29.22 34.60 19.36
CA GLN A 19 -28.46 34.18 20.56
C GLN A 19 -28.01 35.35 21.42
N GLN A 20 -28.39 36.58 21.05
CA GLN A 20 -28.08 37.78 21.85
C GLN A 20 -28.83 37.77 23.16
N PRO A 21 -28.28 38.37 24.22
CA PRO A 21 -29.00 38.63 25.46
C PRO A 21 -30.30 39.40 25.22
N ASP A 22 -31.32 39.16 26.04
CA ASP A 22 -32.67 39.78 25.88
C ASP A 22 -32.65 41.31 25.92
N THR A 23 -31.63 41.91 26.51
CA THR A 23 -31.44 43.37 26.59
C THR A 23 -31.04 44.03 25.28
N VAL A 24 -30.47 43.25 24.34
CA VAL A 24 -29.99 43.76 23.02
C VAL A 24 -30.69 43.09 21.86
N LYS A 25 -31.49 42.06 22.14
CA LYS A 25 -32.25 41.34 21.11
C LYS A 25 -33.37 42.25 20.57
N LEU A 26 -33.52 42.25 19.24
CA LEU A 26 -34.60 43.03 18.61
C LEU A 26 -35.97 42.41 18.91
N PRO A 27 -37.03 43.21 19.05
CA PRO A 27 -38.36 42.71 19.36
C PRO A 27 -38.94 41.73 18.33
N ASN A 28 -38.45 41.74 17.10
CA ASN A 28 -38.86 40.85 16.01
C ASN A 28 -37.98 39.60 15.86
N GLN A 29 -37.13 39.34 16.83
CA GLN A 29 -36.33 38.12 16.94
C GLN A 29 -36.85 37.18 18.02
N ALA A 30 -36.84 35.89 17.75
CA ALA A 30 -37.20 34.85 18.72
C ALA A 30 -35.95 34.36 19.50
N SER A 31 -36.13 33.89 20.72
CA SER A 31 -35.10 33.18 21.47
C SER A 31 -35.03 31.70 21.06
N VAL A 32 -36.18 31.10 20.77
CA VAL A 32 -36.32 29.71 20.32
C VAL A 32 -37.43 29.68 19.28
N GLN A 33 -37.24 28.89 18.24
CA GLN A 33 -38.23 28.70 17.19
C GLN A 33 -38.31 27.19 16.88
N GLU A 34 -39.41 26.58 17.32
CA GLU A 34 -39.67 25.18 17.08
C GLU A 34 -40.87 24.99 16.14
N ASN A 35 -40.73 24.13 15.13
CA ASN A 35 -41.79 23.88 14.15
C ASN A 35 -42.35 25.13 13.43
N GLY A 36 -41.60 26.24 13.47
CA GLY A 36 -41.91 27.49 12.81
C GLY A 36 -40.98 27.74 11.60
N LEU A 37 -41.48 28.47 10.62
CA LEU A 37 -40.76 29.01 9.49
C LEU A 37 -41.03 30.49 9.37
N SER A 38 -40.00 31.31 9.42
CA SER A 38 -40.11 32.76 9.21
C SER A 38 -40.05 33.04 7.71
N ASP A 39 -41.04 33.74 7.21
CA ASP A 39 -41.18 34.15 5.82
C ASP A 39 -41.41 35.66 5.73
N ILE A 40 -40.77 36.32 4.76
CA ILE A 40 -40.79 37.80 4.64
C ILE A 40 -42.22 38.33 4.36
N ILE A 41 -43.04 37.54 3.66
CA ILE A 41 -44.37 37.94 3.24
C ILE A 41 -45.43 37.58 4.29
N SER A 42 -45.37 36.32 4.78
CA SER A 42 -46.42 35.78 5.65
C SER A 42 -46.07 35.82 7.14
N GLY A 43 -44.88 36.24 7.49
CA GLY A 43 -44.42 36.26 8.88
C GLY A 43 -43.97 34.90 9.39
N LEU A 44 -44.11 34.68 10.72
CA LEU A 44 -43.82 33.38 11.32
C LEU A 44 -45.02 32.44 11.10
N GLY A 45 -44.86 31.46 10.28
CA GLY A 45 -45.85 30.41 10.00
C GLY A 45 -45.40 29.05 10.58
N LYS A 46 -46.33 28.09 10.52
CA LYS A 46 -46.01 26.69 10.79
C LYS A 46 -45.12 26.15 9.68
N ARG A 47 -44.07 25.41 10.04
CA ARG A 47 -43.22 24.72 9.02
C ARG A 47 -44.12 23.80 8.16
N PRO A 48 -43.74 23.57 6.90
CA PRO A 48 -44.39 22.56 6.06
C PRO A 48 -44.38 21.17 6.73
N PRO A 49 -45.39 20.32 6.49
CA PRO A 49 -45.37 18.96 6.98
C PRO A 49 -44.22 18.17 6.34
N THR A 50 -43.78 17.13 7.01
CA THR A 50 -42.91 16.15 6.41
C THR A 50 -43.74 15.11 5.66
N GLU A 51 -43.26 14.70 4.52
CA GLU A 51 -43.81 13.59 3.74
C GLU A 51 -43.06 12.30 4.09
N HIS A 52 -43.80 11.21 4.31
CA HIS A 52 -43.20 9.90 4.50
C HIS A 52 -42.92 9.30 3.11
N ILE A 53 -41.64 9.12 2.77
CA ILE A 53 -41.23 8.57 1.47
C ILE A 53 -41.12 7.04 1.55
N ALA A 54 -40.32 6.50 2.47
CA ALA A 54 -40.13 5.07 2.60
C ALA A 54 -39.62 4.68 4.00
N LYS A 55 -39.90 3.44 4.37
CA LYS A 55 -39.27 2.78 5.52
C LYS A 55 -38.04 2.01 5.02
N LEU A 56 -36.85 2.49 5.34
CA LEU A 56 -35.58 1.94 4.80
C LEU A 56 -35.21 0.60 5.40
N ASN A 57 -35.62 0.29 6.62
CA ASN A 57 -35.23 -0.93 7.29
C ASN A 57 -36.30 -1.41 8.25
N THR A 58 -36.36 -2.72 8.47
CA THR A 58 -37.15 -3.35 9.53
C THR A 58 -36.39 -3.41 10.87
N ASP A 59 -35.05 -3.27 10.85
CA ASP A 59 -34.24 -3.31 12.03
C ASP A 59 -34.26 -1.97 12.77
N THR A 60 -34.00 -2.00 14.06
CA THR A 60 -33.88 -0.79 14.87
C THR A 60 -32.64 0.00 14.44
N LEU A 61 -32.86 1.21 13.93
CA LEU A 61 -31.77 2.13 13.57
C LEU A 61 -31.15 2.81 14.81
N THR A 62 -31.53 2.39 15.99
CA THR A 62 -31.24 3.05 17.26
C THR A 62 -29.77 3.24 17.56
N ASN A 63 -28.88 2.64 16.80
CA ASN A 63 -27.43 2.76 17.00
C ASN A 63 -26.69 2.76 15.66
N SER A 64 -27.37 3.17 14.58
CA SER A 64 -26.77 3.19 13.25
C SER A 64 -26.07 4.51 12.98
N LYS A 65 -24.92 4.46 12.33
CA LYS A 65 -24.32 5.65 11.71
C LYS A 65 -25.02 5.91 10.39
N VAL A 66 -25.62 7.08 10.26
CA VAL A 66 -26.26 7.54 9.03
C VAL A 66 -25.34 8.55 8.35
N HIS A 67 -25.12 8.37 7.05
CA HIS A 67 -24.38 9.31 6.22
C HIS A 67 -25.13 9.57 4.92
N ILE A 68 -25.13 10.81 4.47
CA ILE A 68 -25.80 11.20 3.24
C ILE A 68 -24.72 11.52 2.20
N ILE A 69 -24.77 10.82 1.09
CA ILE A 69 -24.01 11.15 -0.10
C ILE A 69 -24.87 12.05 -0.97
N ASN A 70 -24.40 13.24 -1.25
CA ASN A 70 -25.09 14.22 -2.09
C ASN A 70 -24.08 14.75 -3.11
N ARG A 71 -23.89 14.00 -4.20
CA ARG A 71 -22.98 14.36 -5.27
C ARG A 71 -23.60 15.37 -6.24
N ASP A 72 -24.75 15.00 -6.77
CA ASP A 72 -25.55 15.80 -7.69
C ASP A 72 -27.04 15.44 -7.58
N SER A 73 -27.90 16.01 -8.44
CA SER A 73 -29.34 15.75 -8.40
C SER A 73 -29.76 14.32 -8.76
N ALA A 74 -28.90 13.57 -9.45
CA ALA A 74 -29.15 12.18 -9.85
C ALA A 74 -28.52 11.18 -8.89
N GLU A 75 -27.51 11.60 -8.12
CA GLU A 75 -26.68 10.73 -7.29
C GLU A 75 -26.71 11.15 -5.82
N GLN A 76 -27.78 10.76 -5.20
CA GLN A 76 -28.04 11.01 -3.78
C GLN A 76 -28.38 9.70 -3.08
N TYR A 77 -27.64 9.38 -2.02
CA TYR A 77 -27.79 8.12 -1.30
C TYR A 77 -27.78 8.34 0.20
N VAL A 78 -28.49 7.44 0.89
CA VAL A 78 -28.43 7.29 2.34
C VAL A 78 -27.64 6.02 2.65
N VAL A 79 -26.53 6.18 3.33
CA VAL A 79 -25.67 5.08 3.81
C VAL A 79 -25.94 4.83 5.27
N LEU A 80 -26.25 3.59 5.62
CA LEU A 80 -26.43 3.13 6.99
C LEU A 80 -25.32 2.14 7.33
N VAL A 81 -24.52 2.47 8.34
CA VAL A 81 -23.48 1.58 8.87
C VAL A 81 -23.86 1.12 10.26
N ASN A 82 -23.93 -0.18 10.41
CA ASN A 82 -24.23 -0.87 11.68
C ASN A 82 -23.08 -1.83 12.05
N ASN A 83 -23.26 -2.53 13.18
CA ASN A 83 -22.36 -3.62 13.53
C ASN A 83 -22.33 -4.65 12.40
N GLN A 84 -21.16 -4.81 11.77
CA GLN A 84 -20.90 -5.75 10.68
C GLN A 84 -21.86 -5.62 9.48
N SER A 85 -22.40 -4.43 9.23
CA SER A 85 -23.37 -4.21 8.15
C SER A 85 -23.24 -2.83 7.56
N ILE A 86 -23.31 -2.76 6.23
CA ILE A 86 -23.46 -1.51 5.47
C ILE A 86 -24.61 -1.67 4.50
N LYS A 87 -25.50 -0.70 4.47
CA LYS A 87 -26.64 -0.65 3.56
C LYS A 87 -26.70 0.72 2.89
N VAL A 88 -27.00 0.73 1.62
CA VAL A 88 -27.14 1.97 0.81
C VAL A 88 -28.50 2.01 0.16
N TYR A 89 -29.14 3.16 0.23
CA TYR A 89 -30.45 3.40 -0.34
C TYR A 89 -30.43 4.68 -1.18
N ASP A 90 -31.22 4.73 -2.24
CA ASP A 90 -31.55 5.98 -2.91
C ASP A 90 -32.57 6.81 -2.10
N LEU A 91 -32.84 8.04 -2.51
CA LEU A 91 -33.76 8.91 -1.79
C LEU A 91 -35.23 8.50 -1.88
N VAL A 92 -35.58 7.56 -2.75
CA VAL A 92 -36.94 6.99 -2.84
C VAL A 92 -37.05 5.68 -2.04
N GLY A 93 -35.96 5.24 -1.39
CA GLY A 93 -35.93 4.09 -0.48
C GLY A 93 -35.56 2.77 -1.10
N ASN A 94 -35.13 2.72 -2.37
CA ASN A 94 -34.67 1.49 -2.98
C ASN A 94 -33.26 1.14 -2.50
N ALA A 95 -33.07 -0.11 -2.07
CA ALA A 95 -31.76 -0.61 -1.66
C ALA A 95 -30.83 -0.77 -2.87
N LYS A 96 -29.57 -0.40 -2.70
CA LYS A 96 -28.49 -0.64 -3.66
C LYS A 96 -27.66 -1.82 -3.17
N THR A 97 -27.18 -2.63 -4.11
CA THR A 97 -26.30 -3.76 -3.80
C THR A 97 -24.95 -3.24 -3.35
N VAL A 98 -24.49 -3.71 -2.18
CA VAL A 98 -23.16 -3.41 -1.64
C VAL A 98 -22.35 -4.69 -1.62
N VAL A 99 -21.16 -4.68 -2.23
CA VAL A 99 -20.20 -5.78 -2.20
C VAL A 99 -19.06 -5.39 -1.29
N VAL A 100 -18.71 -6.28 -0.35
CA VAL A 100 -17.59 -6.05 0.60
C VAL A 100 -16.59 -7.18 0.42
N PRO A 101 -15.61 -7.04 -0.49
CA PRO A 101 -14.68 -8.13 -0.86
C PRO A 101 -13.88 -8.66 0.33
N ASP A 102 -13.44 -7.79 1.23
CA ASP A 102 -12.61 -8.11 2.40
C ASP A 102 -13.44 -8.45 3.65
N GLY A 103 -14.76 -8.60 3.49
CA GLY A 103 -15.68 -8.88 4.57
C GLY A 103 -16.00 -7.67 5.44
N VAL A 104 -16.80 -7.89 6.47
CA VAL A 104 -17.38 -6.83 7.32
C VAL A 104 -16.75 -6.75 8.71
N SER A 105 -15.65 -7.44 8.96
CA SER A 105 -15.00 -7.50 10.29
C SER A 105 -14.48 -6.14 10.77
N TYR A 106 -14.07 -5.27 9.85
CA TYR A 106 -13.72 -3.89 10.16
C TYR A 106 -14.89 -3.09 10.73
N LEU A 107 -16.11 -3.42 10.33
CA LEU A 107 -17.34 -2.74 10.78
C LEU A 107 -17.88 -3.28 12.11
N THR A 108 -17.11 -4.07 12.86
CA THR A 108 -17.52 -4.52 14.19
C THR A 108 -17.51 -3.37 15.19
N SER A 109 -18.65 -3.09 15.80
CA SER A 109 -18.82 -2.03 16.79
C SER A 109 -20.05 -2.29 17.65
N SER A 110 -19.97 -1.98 18.94
CA SER A 110 -21.12 -1.98 19.87
C SER A 110 -21.88 -0.65 19.87
N ALA A 111 -21.26 0.43 19.38
CA ALA A 111 -21.83 1.76 19.31
C ALA A 111 -21.57 2.42 17.92
N PRO A 112 -22.14 1.87 16.84
CA PRO A 112 -21.85 2.31 15.46
C PRO A 112 -22.04 3.81 15.22
N GLN A 113 -23.02 4.42 15.85
CA GLN A 113 -23.29 5.86 15.74
C GLN A 113 -22.11 6.72 16.18
N ASP A 114 -21.42 6.29 17.24
CA ASP A 114 -20.30 7.02 17.84
C ASP A 114 -18.94 6.57 17.29
N ASP A 115 -18.81 5.29 16.97
CA ASP A 115 -17.54 4.68 16.58
C ASP A 115 -17.17 4.92 15.13
N PHE A 116 -18.17 5.08 14.24
CA PHE A 116 -17.90 5.33 12.83
C PHE A 116 -17.89 6.80 12.48
N ASN A 117 -16.94 7.17 11.61
CA ASN A 117 -16.96 8.42 10.87
C ASN A 117 -16.96 8.14 9.38
N LEU A 118 -17.76 8.91 8.64
CA LEU A 118 -17.81 8.83 7.19
C LEU A 118 -17.56 10.22 6.60
N VAL A 119 -16.81 10.24 5.51
CA VAL A 119 -16.60 11.45 4.71
C VAL A 119 -16.63 11.08 3.24
N THR A 120 -17.37 11.85 2.44
CA THR A 120 -17.45 11.66 1.00
C THR A 120 -16.64 12.75 0.29
N VAL A 121 -15.77 12.33 -0.60
CA VAL A 121 -14.98 13.19 -1.49
C VAL A 121 -15.13 12.66 -2.91
N ALA A 122 -15.77 13.41 -3.77
CA ALA A 122 -16.14 12.99 -5.12
C ALA A 122 -16.91 11.66 -5.11
N ASP A 123 -16.39 10.62 -5.77
CA ASP A 123 -17.01 9.30 -5.90
C ASP A 123 -16.67 8.32 -4.75
N TYR A 124 -15.91 8.79 -3.78
CA TYR A 124 -15.36 7.97 -2.71
C TYR A 124 -15.93 8.37 -1.36
N THR A 125 -16.45 7.40 -0.62
CA THR A 125 -16.85 7.59 0.77
C THR A 125 -15.94 6.75 1.67
N PHE A 126 -15.13 7.42 2.46
CA PHE A 126 -14.25 6.80 3.44
C PHE A 126 -15.04 6.47 4.71
N ILE A 127 -14.94 5.24 5.17
CA ILE A 127 -15.56 4.74 6.39
C ILE A 127 -14.45 4.40 7.39
N VAL A 128 -14.38 5.16 8.46
CA VAL A 128 -13.38 4.98 9.53
C VAL A 128 -14.03 4.48 10.78
N ASN A 129 -13.52 3.38 11.33
CA ASN A 129 -13.87 2.87 12.65
C ASN A 129 -12.82 3.36 13.67
N LYS A 130 -13.22 4.26 14.57
CA LYS A 130 -12.34 4.87 15.58
C LYS A 130 -11.83 3.89 16.64
N THR A 131 -12.47 2.73 16.77
CA THR A 131 -12.07 1.70 17.75
C THR A 131 -11.06 0.69 17.17
N LYS A 132 -10.78 0.74 15.87
CA LYS A 132 -9.81 -0.14 15.21
C LYS A 132 -8.46 0.55 15.05
N VAL A 133 -7.42 -0.11 15.49
CA VAL A 133 -6.04 0.31 15.23
C VAL A 133 -5.52 -0.50 14.06
N THR A 134 -5.01 0.19 13.05
CA THR A 134 -4.42 -0.45 11.87
C THR A 134 -3.26 -1.34 12.29
N ALA A 135 -3.27 -2.59 11.87
CA ALA A 135 -2.26 -3.59 12.16
C ALA A 135 -1.67 -4.17 10.86
N LYS A 136 -0.49 -4.72 10.97
CA LYS A 136 0.12 -5.50 9.90
C LYS A 136 -0.53 -6.89 9.85
N SER A 137 -0.57 -7.49 8.66
CA SER A 137 -1.24 -8.78 8.44
C SER A 137 -0.54 -9.97 9.09
N GLY A 138 0.74 -9.82 9.46
CA GLY A 138 1.59 -10.94 9.87
C GLY A 138 2.04 -11.82 8.68
N SER A 139 1.62 -11.49 7.46
CA SER A 139 2.07 -12.17 6.25
C SER A 139 3.41 -11.61 5.82
N THR A 140 4.47 -12.36 6.04
CA THR A 140 5.81 -12.01 5.56
C THR A 140 6.03 -12.56 4.16
N ALA A 141 6.83 -11.87 3.36
CA ALA A 141 7.34 -12.43 2.13
C ALA A 141 8.08 -13.74 2.44
N THR A 142 7.88 -14.75 1.62
CA THR A 142 8.60 -16.02 1.77
C THR A 142 10.09 -15.75 1.65
N ALA A 143 10.85 -16.13 2.69
CA ALA A 143 12.29 -15.99 2.66
C ALA A 143 12.86 -16.79 1.48
N ARG A 144 13.71 -16.16 0.69
CA ARG A 144 14.43 -16.83 -0.39
C ARG A 144 15.58 -17.68 0.16
N PRO A 145 16.03 -18.70 -0.58
CA PRO A 145 17.25 -19.39 -0.22
C PRO A 145 18.44 -18.41 -0.23
N ASP A 146 19.48 -18.74 0.50
CA ASP A 146 20.74 -18.00 0.40
C ASP A 146 21.33 -18.22 -1.00
N GLU A 147 21.56 -17.13 -1.74
CA GLU A 147 21.84 -17.18 -3.18
C GLU A 147 22.83 -16.09 -3.62
N ALA A 148 23.51 -16.33 -4.73
CA ALA A 148 24.43 -15.40 -5.34
C ALA A 148 24.35 -15.45 -6.86
N ILE A 149 24.58 -14.31 -7.49
CA ILE A 149 24.78 -14.18 -8.93
C ILE A 149 26.25 -13.89 -9.21
N PHE A 150 26.83 -14.63 -10.12
CA PHE A 150 28.16 -14.37 -10.68
C PHE A 150 28.00 -13.97 -12.14
N TYR A 151 28.58 -12.85 -12.50
CA TYR A 151 28.45 -12.24 -13.81
C TYR A 151 29.82 -12.05 -14.45
N VAL A 152 30.08 -12.75 -15.56
CA VAL A 152 31.29 -12.53 -16.38
C VAL A 152 31.04 -11.33 -17.28
N LYS A 153 31.65 -10.21 -16.93
CA LYS A 153 31.49 -8.93 -17.62
C LYS A 153 32.46 -8.74 -18.76
N ASN A 154 33.68 -9.24 -18.59
CA ASN A 154 34.75 -9.05 -19.54
C ASN A 154 35.68 -10.26 -19.54
N GLY A 155 36.21 -10.66 -20.72
CA GLY A 155 37.18 -11.73 -20.87
C GLY A 155 38.48 -11.21 -21.45
N GLN A 156 39.62 -11.66 -20.86
CA GLN A 156 40.97 -11.36 -21.35
C GLN A 156 41.76 -12.61 -21.54
N TYR A 157 42.79 -12.59 -22.39
CA TYR A 157 43.74 -13.67 -22.61
C TYR A 157 44.64 -13.89 -21.39
N LYS A 158 45.01 -15.13 -21.13
CA LYS A 158 45.91 -15.54 -20.02
C LYS A 158 45.42 -15.08 -18.63
N THR A 159 44.12 -15.02 -18.46
CA THR A 159 43.52 -14.54 -17.22
C THR A 159 42.78 -15.68 -16.53
N THR A 160 42.96 -15.80 -15.22
CA THR A 160 42.25 -16.80 -14.41
C THR A 160 41.05 -16.14 -13.73
N TYR A 161 39.88 -16.73 -13.94
CA TYR A 161 38.63 -16.41 -13.30
C TYR A 161 38.31 -17.47 -12.26
N GLU A 162 37.97 -17.07 -11.05
CA GLU A 162 37.80 -18.00 -9.94
C GLU A 162 36.58 -17.62 -9.10
N ILE A 163 35.80 -18.62 -8.71
CA ILE A 163 34.70 -18.49 -7.77
C ILE A 163 35.03 -19.26 -6.49
N ILE A 164 34.96 -18.59 -5.38
CA ILE A 164 35.31 -19.10 -4.06
C ILE A 164 34.03 -19.16 -3.24
N ILE A 165 33.69 -20.33 -2.71
CA ILE A 165 32.55 -20.54 -1.81
C ILE A 165 33.02 -21.15 -0.51
N ASP A 166 32.58 -20.58 0.61
CA ASP A 166 32.97 -20.99 1.97
C ASP A 166 34.50 -21.06 2.15
N GLY A 167 35.24 -20.14 1.50
CA GLY A 167 36.68 -20.02 1.56
C GLY A 167 37.46 -21.02 0.68
N SER A 168 36.75 -21.84 -0.10
CA SER A 168 37.37 -22.81 -1.02
C SER A 168 37.14 -22.40 -2.47
N SER A 169 38.16 -22.48 -3.31
CA SER A 169 38.04 -22.34 -4.76
C SER A 169 37.26 -23.52 -5.32
N VAL A 170 36.06 -23.27 -5.80
CA VAL A 170 35.12 -24.29 -6.30
C VAL A 170 35.00 -24.31 -7.82
N ALA A 171 35.35 -23.19 -8.44
CA ALA A 171 35.42 -23.11 -9.91
C ALA A 171 36.59 -22.22 -10.32
N SER A 172 37.35 -22.63 -11.31
CA SER A 172 38.50 -21.89 -11.81
C SER A 172 38.71 -22.16 -13.28
N TYR A 173 38.77 -21.11 -14.09
CA TYR A 173 39.04 -21.22 -15.52
C TYR A 173 40.11 -20.21 -15.95
N GLN A 174 41.17 -20.70 -16.59
CA GLN A 174 42.20 -19.87 -17.19
C GLN A 174 42.00 -19.82 -18.72
N THR A 175 41.81 -18.61 -19.22
CA THR A 175 41.70 -18.35 -20.65
C THR A 175 43.03 -18.61 -21.37
N LEU A 176 42.95 -19.03 -22.61
CA LEU A 176 44.11 -19.27 -23.46
C LEU A 176 44.84 -17.93 -23.78
N ASP A 177 46.04 -18.04 -24.30
CA ASP A 177 46.77 -16.89 -24.81
C ASP A 177 46.29 -16.49 -26.23
N ASN A 178 46.79 -15.40 -26.76
CA ASN A 178 46.44 -14.93 -28.10
C ASN A 178 47.40 -15.45 -29.21
N SER A 179 48.13 -16.56 -28.96
CA SER A 179 49.07 -17.13 -29.91
C SER A 179 48.42 -17.74 -31.14
N SER A 180 47.12 -18.03 -31.08
CA SER A 180 46.34 -18.60 -32.18
C SER A 180 44.98 -17.93 -32.31
N SER A 181 44.50 -17.74 -33.56
CA SER A 181 43.17 -17.19 -33.81
C SER A 181 42.05 -18.06 -33.26
N GLY A 182 42.25 -19.35 -33.07
CA GLY A 182 41.32 -20.28 -32.46
C GLY A 182 41.10 -20.04 -30.95
N ASN A 183 42.05 -19.35 -30.30
CA ASN A 183 41.99 -19.07 -28.85
C ASN A 183 41.02 -17.95 -28.50
N SER A 184 40.52 -17.21 -29.49
CA SER A 184 39.56 -16.09 -29.25
C SER A 184 38.23 -16.53 -28.62
N SER A 185 37.84 -17.79 -28.85
CA SER A 185 36.63 -18.32 -28.19
C SER A 185 36.77 -18.44 -26.67
N SER A 186 38.00 -18.67 -26.18
CA SER A 186 38.27 -18.89 -24.75
C SER A 186 38.00 -17.63 -23.90
N ILE A 187 38.06 -16.45 -24.51
CA ILE A 187 37.85 -15.17 -23.82
C ILE A 187 36.42 -14.63 -23.93
N THR A 188 35.52 -15.35 -24.61
CA THR A 188 34.13 -14.91 -24.64
C THR A 188 33.50 -15.07 -23.25
N THR A 189 32.71 -14.10 -22.85
CA THR A 189 32.07 -14.12 -21.53
C THR A 189 31.17 -15.34 -21.33
N ASP A 190 30.51 -15.80 -22.40
CA ASP A 190 29.68 -17.01 -22.38
C ASP A 190 30.54 -18.29 -22.18
N ASN A 191 31.71 -18.38 -22.81
CA ASN A 191 32.60 -19.54 -22.63
C ASN A 191 33.18 -19.57 -21.20
N ILE A 192 33.66 -18.43 -20.69
CA ILE A 192 34.17 -18.34 -19.32
C ILE A 192 33.07 -18.74 -18.32
N ALA A 193 31.85 -18.23 -18.51
CA ALA A 193 30.72 -18.59 -17.66
C ALA A 193 30.33 -20.07 -17.79
N THR A 194 30.49 -20.68 -18.98
CA THR A 194 30.23 -22.11 -19.19
C THR A 194 31.22 -22.98 -18.42
N GLU A 195 32.50 -22.67 -18.48
CA GLU A 195 33.54 -23.43 -17.78
C GLU A 195 33.37 -23.30 -16.25
N LEU A 196 33.17 -22.08 -15.75
CA LEU A 196 32.91 -21.87 -14.32
C LEU A 196 31.62 -22.57 -13.86
N TYR A 197 30.57 -22.56 -14.67
CA TYR A 197 29.31 -23.26 -14.37
C TYR A 197 29.55 -24.79 -14.28
N ASN A 198 30.30 -25.36 -15.20
CA ASN A 198 30.61 -26.80 -15.21
C ASN A 198 31.36 -27.23 -13.95
N ASP A 199 32.35 -26.43 -13.54
CA ASP A 199 33.09 -26.65 -12.30
C ASP A 199 32.18 -26.55 -11.07
N LEU A 200 31.38 -25.48 -10.97
CA LEU A 200 30.43 -25.29 -9.85
C LEU A 200 29.45 -26.46 -9.75
N ASN A 201 28.86 -26.85 -10.89
CA ASN A 201 27.89 -27.96 -10.92
C ASN A 201 28.50 -29.31 -10.55
N SER A 202 29.79 -29.49 -10.79
CA SER A 202 30.53 -30.71 -10.45
C SER A 202 31.04 -30.75 -9.02
N ASN A 203 31.42 -29.58 -8.47
CA ASN A 203 32.12 -29.49 -7.20
C ASN A 203 31.19 -29.14 -6.02
N LEU A 204 29.99 -28.56 -6.28
CA LEU A 204 29.06 -28.16 -5.23
C LEU A 204 27.99 -29.24 -4.96
N SER A 205 27.85 -29.62 -3.71
CA SER A 205 26.79 -30.51 -3.24
C SER A 205 25.85 -29.75 -2.30
N GLY A 206 24.53 -29.89 -2.49
CA GLY A 206 23.54 -29.17 -1.72
C GLY A 206 23.26 -27.74 -2.21
N TYR A 207 23.67 -27.48 -3.46
CA TYR A 207 23.40 -26.23 -4.17
C TYR A 207 22.63 -26.49 -5.47
N SER A 208 21.86 -25.49 -5.88
CA SER A 208 21.32 -25.43 -7.24
C SER A 208 22.14 -24.43 -8.03
N VAL A 209 22.67 -24.85 -9.16
CA VAL A 209 23.48 -24.00 -10.03
C VAL A 209 22.78 -23.89 -11.38
N THR A 210 22.54 -22.71 -11.86
CA THR A 210 21.94 -22.44 -13.17
C THR A 210 22.75 -21.39 -13.92
N ARG A 211 22.68 -21.39 -15.25
CA ARG A 211 23.40 -20.44 -16.11
C ARG A 211 22.47 -19.87 -17.19
N ASP A 212 22.61 -18.61 -17.49
CA ASP A 212 21.95 -17.93 -18.60
C ASP A 212 22.94 -16.93 -19.23
N GLY A 213 23.53 -17.30 -20.36
CA GLY A 213 24.59 -16.53 -21.01
C GLY A 213 25.82 -16.40 -20.10
N SER A 214 26.25 -15.17 -19.84
CA SER A 214 27.39 -14.85 -18.97
C SER A 214 27.05 -14.76 -17.48
N ILE A 215 25.83 -15.12 -17.09
CA ILE A 215 25.34 -15.08 -15.71
C ILE A 215 25.21 -16.48 -15.15
N ILE A 216 25.79 -16.71 -13.98
CA ILE A 216 25.66 -17.95 -13.22
C ILE A 216 24.93 -17.61 -11.90
N HIS A 217 23.93 -18.38 -11.59
CA HIS A 217 23.21 -18.28 -10.33
C HIS A 217 23.45 -19.52 -9.49
N VAL A 218 23.78 -19.29 -8.23
CA VAL A 218 24.00 -20.35 -7.23
C VAL A 218 23.08 -20.08 -6.06
N SER A 219 22.30 -21.07 -5.66
CA SER A 219 21.48 -21.02 -4.45
C SER A 219 21.71 -22.26 -3.59
N LYS A 220 21.76 -22.06 -2.26
CA LYS A 220 21.95 -23.17 -1.32
C LYS A 220 20.59 -23.74 -0.90
N THR A 221 20.47 -25.04 -0.92
CA THR A 221 19.20 -25.71 -0.59
C THR A 221 18.78 -25.46 0.88
N SER A 222 19.76 -25.32 1.79
CA SER A 222 19.52 -24.99 3.19
C SER A 222 20.74 -24.37 3.83
N GLY A 223 20.53 -23.44 4.77
CA GLY A 223 21.58 -22.68 5.44
C GLY A 223 22.15 -21.56 4.59
N THR A 224 23.25 -20.99 5.01
CA THR A 224 23.93 -19.85 4.37
C THR A 224 25.31 -20.27 3.82
N PHE A 225 25.86 -19.46 2.93
CA PHE A 225 27.22 -19.61 2.43
C PHE A 225 27.88 -18.25 2.24
N THR A 226 29.19 -18.23 2.24
CA THR A 226 29.98 -17.07 1.82
C THR A 226 30.47 -17.25 0.40
N ALA A 227 30.51 -16.16 -0.36
CA ALA A 227 31.04 -16.21 -1.72
C ALA A 227 31.97 -15.02 -1.97
N SER A 228 32.96 -15.25 -2.82
CA SER A 228 33.83 -14.21 -3.36
C SER A 228 34.30 -14.61 -4.74
N VAL A 229 34.81 -13.68 -5.50
CA VAL A 229 35.38 -13.92 -6.84
C VAL A 229 36.75 -13.31 -6.92
N SER A 230 37.56 -13.90 -7.80
CA SER A 230 38.85 -13.38 -8.21
C SER A 230 38.97 -13.42 -9.72
N ASP A 231 39.50 -12.36 -10.28
CA ASP A 231 39.94 -12.34 -11.68
C ASP A 231 41.35 -11.73 -11.79
N GLY A 232 42.07 -12.02 -12.79
CA GLY A 232 43.42 -11.47 -12.96
C GLY A 232 43.47 -10.02 -13.44
N ILE A 233 42.33 -9.29 -13.41
CA ILE A 233 42.16 -7.96 -14.01
C ILE A 233 41.56 -6.94 -13.06
N GLY A 234 41.65 -7.19 -11.75
CA GLY A 234 41.31 -6.23 -10.73
C GLY A 234 39.82 -6.09 -10.41
N GLY A 235 39.00 -7.10 -10.71
CA GLY A 235 37.56 -7.13 -10.43
C GLY A 235 36.69 -6.61 -11.57
N ASP A 236 37.26 -6.36 -12.74
CA ASP A 236 36.52 -5.85 -13.91
C ASP A 236 35.98 -6.98 -14.82
N GLY A 237 36.39 -8.21 -14.59
CA GLY A 237 36.05 -9.36 -15.44
C GLY A 237 34.97 -10.24 -14.87
N LEU A 238 34.97 -10.47 -13.57
CA LEU A 238 34.02 -11.33 -12.88
C LEU A 238 33.45 -10.58 -11.65
N ILE A 239 32.17 -10.38 -11.66
CA ILE A 239 31.45 -9.67 -10.59
C ILE A 239 30.56 -10.66 -9.84
N MET A 240 30.43 -10.47 -8.53
CA MET A 240 29.51 -11.20 -7.68
C MET A 240 28.50 -10.23 -7.06
N VAL A 241 27.23 -10.61 -7.10
CA VAL A 241 26.15 -9.98 -6.32
C VAL A 241 25.53 -11.05 -5.45
N LYS A 242 25.51 -10.81 -4.15
CA LYS A 242 24.87 -11.68 -3.17
C LYS A 242 23.91 -10.86 -2.31
N ASP A 243 24.27 -10.56 -1.08
CA ASP A 243 23.40 -9.88 -0.13
C ASP A 243 23.27 -8.39 -0.43
N LYS A 244 24.33 -7.76 -0.92
CA LYS A 244 24.39 -6.33 -1.16
C LYS A 244 25.39 -5.96 -2.26
N THR A 245 25.17 -4.79 -2.85
CA THR A 245 26.09 -4.13 -3.78
C THR A 245 26.14 -2.63 -3.52
N ASN A 246 27.20 -1.95 -3.97
CA ASN A 246 27.40 -0.52 -3.66
C ASN A 246 26.45 0.38 -4.44
N SER A 247 26.18 0.09 -5.70
CA SER A 247 25.33 0.92 -6.52
C SER A 247 24.46 0.09 -7.47
N PHE A 248 23.39 0.70 -7.97
CA PHE A 248 22.55 0.10 -9.00
C PHE A 248 23.33 -0.21 -10.29
N ALA A 249 24.36 0.56 -10.60
CA ALA A 249 25.20 0.36 -11.78
C ALA A 249 26.10 -0.89 -11.69
N ASP A 250 26.31 -1.40 -10.49
CA ASP A 250 27.11 -2.62 -10.26
C ASP A 250 26.30 -3.90 -10.48
N LEU A 251 24.99 -3.77 -10.67
CA LEU A 251 24.12 -4.91 -10.96
C LEU A 251 24.38 -5.44 -12.38
N PRO A 252 24.28 -6.76 -12.59
CA PRO A 252 24.31 -7.32 -13.92
C PRO A 252 23.10 -6.84 -14.74
N TYR A 253 23.28 -6.78 -16.06
CA TYR A 253 22.23 -6.36 -16.99
C TYR A 253 20.97 -7.26 -16.95
N LYS A 254 21.09 -8.44 -16.37
CA LYS A 254 20.04 -9.44 -16.21
C LYS A 254 20.22 -10.15 -14.88
N GLY A 255 19.13 -10.51 -14.24
CA GLY A 255 19.11 -11.28 -12.99
C GLY A 255 18.36 -12.60 -13.12
N VAL A 256 18.14 -13.25 -11.99
CA VAL A 256 17.25 -14.41 -11.87
C VAL A 256 15.95 -13.95 -11.24
N THR A 257 14.83 -14.36 -11.82
CA THR A 257 13.50 -13.91 -11.37
C THR A 257 13.31 -14.09 -9.86
N GLY A 258 13.02 -13.01 -9.20
CA GLY A 258 12.83 -12.93 -7.75
C GLY A 258 14.13 -12.76 -6.94
N PHE A 259 15.34 -12.82 -7.53
CA PHE A 259 16.59 -12.53 -6.82
C PHE A 259 16.55 -11.12 -6.22
N VAL A 260 16.84 -11.00 -4.92
CA VAL A 260 16.79 -9.75 -4.16
C VAL A 260 18.19 -9.39 -3.67
N THR A 261 18.55 -8.12 -3.77
CA THR A 261 19.81 -7.59 -3.20
C THR A 261 19.61 -6.19 -2.66
N GLU A 262 20.42 -5.81 -1.67
CA GLU A 262 20.46 -4.47 -1.09
C GLU A 262 21.43 -3.57 -1.87
N ILE A 263 20.99 -2.36 -2.19
CA ILE A 263 21.85 -1.29 -2.69
C ILE A 263 22.23 -0.42 -1.49
N VAL A 264 23.52 -0.35 -1.18
CA VAL A 264 24.03 0.32 0.04
C VAL A 264 24.48 1.77 -0.21
N GLY A 265 24.39 2.26 -1.44
CA GLY A 265 24.80 3.62 -1.78
C GLY A 265 26.28 3.89 -1.51
N ASP A 266 26.60 5.06 -1.04
CA ASP A 266 27.97 5.50 -0.74
C ASP A 266 28.51 4.98 0.62
N GLY A 267 27.71 4.16 1.32
CA GLY A 267 28.09 3.55 2.60
C GLY A 267 28.09 4.51 3.79
N GLY A 268 27.57 5.72 3.63
CA GLY A 268 27.60 6.75 4.67
C GLY A 268 26.52 6.61 5.74
N THR A 269 25.34 6.17 5.35
CA THR A 269 24.19 6.03 6.27
C THR A 269 23.25 4.93 5.78
N GLU A 270 22.63 4.20 6.71
CA GLU A 270 21.61 3.18 6.37
C GLU A 270 20.31 3.78 5.78
N TYR A 271 20.17 5.10 5.78
CA TYR A 271 18.97 5.78 5.28
C TYR A 271 18.86 5.77 3.76
N ASP A 272 19.97 5.58 3.04
CA ASP A 272 20.02 5.56 1.59
C ASP A 272 19.94 4.13 1.02
N ASN A 273 19.91 3.13 1.90
CA ASN A 273 19.82 1.74 1.50
C ASN A 273 18.42 1.40 1.02
N TYR A 274 18.35 0.68 -0.10
CA TYR A 274 17.08 0.17 -0.63
C TYR A 274 17.30 -1.22 -1.25
N PHE A 275 16.22 -1.97 -1.40
CA PHE A 275 16.26 -3.30 -1.97
C PHE A 275 15.74 -3.29 -3.39
N VAL A 276 16.36 -4.11 -4.24
CA VAL A 276 15.90 -4.35 -5.60
C VAL A 276 15.78 -5.84 -5.85
N TYR A 277 14.84 -6.21 -6.71
CA TYR A 277 14.69 -7.58 -7.19
C TYR A 277 14.57 -7.62 -8.70
N TRP A 278 14.94 -8.76 -9.28
CA TRP A 278 14.72 -8.99 -10.70
C TRP A 278 13.32 -9.52 -10.96
N ASP A 279 12.48 -8.78 -11.69
CA ASP A 279 11.09 -9.16 -11.97
C ASP A 279 10.94 -10.16 -13.14
N GLY A 280 12.04 -10.49 -13.81
CA GLY A 280 12.14 -11.29 -15.02
C GLY A 280 12.50 -10.47 -16.26
N ASN A 281 12.45 -9.13 -16.16
CA ASN A 281 12.73 -8.21 -17.26
C ASN A 281 13.63 -7.03 -16.83
N ALA A 282 13.45 -6.55 -15.60
CA ALA A 282 14.20 -5.40 -15.07
C ALA A 282 14.46 -5.54 -13.56
N TRP A 283 15.44 -4.77 -13.07
CA TRP A 283 15.63 -4.56 -11.65
C TRP A 283 14.63 -3.53 -11.16
N VAL A 284 13.81 -3.91 -10.18
CA VAL A 284 12.72 -3.11 -9.62
C VAL A 284 12.90 -2.96 -8.12
N GLU A 285 12.63 -1.77 -7.59
CA GLU A 285 12.69 -1.54 -6.15
C GLU A 285 11.67 -2.39 -5.39
N THR A 286 12.08 -2.90 -4.24
CA THR A 286 11.27 -3.76 -3.38
C THR A 286 11.60 -3.52 -1.91
N VAL A 287 10.94 -4.26 -1.03
CA VAL A 287 11.26 -4.30 0.40
C VAL A 287 12.08 -5.54 0.72
N LYS A 288 12.82 -5.48 1.83
CA LYS A 288 13.60 -6.62 2.32
C LYS A 288 12.71 -7.85 2.53
N ASP A 289 13.23 -9.02 2.20
CA ASP A 289 12.59 -10.30 2.48
C ASP A 289 12.31 -10.49 3.98
N GLY A 290 11.22 -11.20 4.29
CA GLY A 290 10.84 -11.47 5.67
C GLY A 290 10.18 -10.29 6.39
N LEU A 291 10.00 -9.14 5.74
CA LEU A 291 9.21 -8.04 6.28
C LEU A 291 7.72 -8.28 6.03
N ASP A 292 6.93 -7.85 7.00
CA ASP A 292 5.49 -7.80 6.90
C ASP A 292 5.11 -6.62 5.99
N ASN A 293 4.70 -6.91 4.77
CA ASN A 293 4.51 -5.93 3.69
C ASN A 293 3.04 -5.63 3.38
N SER A 294 2.13 -6.18 4.13
CA SER A 294 0.69 -5.96 3.96
C SER A 294 0.00 -5.62 5.28
N PHE A 295 -1.10 -4.89 5.17
CA PHE A 295 -1.95 -4.61 6.31
C PHE A 295 -3.01 -5.70 6.48
N ASP A 296 -3.45 -5.90 7.73
CA ASP A 296 -4.62 -6.74 8.02
C ASP A 296 -5.89 -6.03 7.53
N ALA A 297 -6.53 -6.59 6.50
CA ALA A 297 -7.73 -6.03 5.88
C ALA A 297 -8.87 -5.79 6.90
N SER A 298 -8.94 -6.60 7.97
CA SER A 298 -9.92 -6.44 9.04
C SER A 298 -9.71 -5.20 9.91
N THR A 299 -8.55 -4.55 9.78
CA THR A 299 -8.18 -3.33 10.51
C THR A 299 -8.08 -2.09 9.63
N MET A 300 -8.24 -2.25 8.33
CA MET A 300 -8.12 -1.15 7.36
C MET A 300 -9.44 -0.44 7.12
N PRO A 301 -9.44 0.91 7.01
CA PRO A 301 -10.63 1.66 6.63
C PRO A 301 -11.26 1.17 5.34
N HIS A 302 -12.59 1.09 5.33
CA HIS A 302 -13.31 0.74 4.11
C HIS A 302 -13.52 1.96 3.22
N LEU A 303 -13.46 1.72 1.93
CA LEU A 303 -13.73 2.70 0.89
C LEU A 303 -14.97 2.25 0.10
N LEU A 304 -16.06 2.98 0.25
CA LEU A 304 -17.25 2.79 -0.56
C LEU A 304 -17.06 3.52 -1.89
N ILE A 305 -17.01 2.76 -2.96
CA ILE A 305 -16.87 3.23 -4.34
C ILE A 305 -18.16 2.90 -5.07
N ARG A 306 -18.57 3.79 -5.93
CA ARG A 306 -19.69 3.57 -6.81
C ARG A 306 -19.31 2.69 -8.00
#